data_218a3f7b09d14677f899a403b8425c10
#
_entry.id   218a3f7b09d14677f899a403b8425c10
#
_cell.length_a   1.000
_cell.length_b   1.000
_cell.length_c   1.000
_cell.angle_alpha   90.00
_cell.angle_beta   90.00
_cell.angle_gamma   90.00
#
_symmetry.space_group_name_H-M   'P 1'
#
loop_
_entity.id
_entity.type
_entity.pdbx_description
1 polymer ?
#
loop_
_entity_poly.entity_id
_entity_poly.type
_entity_poly.pdbx_seq_one_letter_code
_entity_poly.pdbx_strand_id
1 'polypeptide(L)'
;MIELQQERERVPAVPRRLGPGIALGAAAGPVVFTLAWLVLGFISRGYTAWGVYVPYSPIHQTVSGLGLGATAPFMNGAFIANGILTVAGIIAIFNGIPALGHRARWTCIALLSMPALGSAIDGIFTLESFLPHTAGFALVLTTIPGFAVTGFVLRRLPEWKRFGTWLIAASPLTLVLAVLFFATFNPTIAGTQSGIAGITERLLIFEIQAWYVALAWTFTRRANR
;
A
#
# COMPACT_ATOMS: atom_id res chain seq x y z
N MET A 1 -1.11 -58.76 -3.89
CA MET A 1 -2.25 -58.05 -4.55
C MET A 1 -2.91 -57.00 -3.60
N ILE A 2 -2.38 -56.84 -2.39
CA ILE A 2 -2.92 -55.85 -1.39
C ILE A 2 -2.10 -54.56 -1.35
N GLU A 3 -0.83 -54.57 -1.76
CA GLU A 3 0.05 -53.41 -1.72
C GLU A 3 -0.25 -52.36 -2.83
N LEU A 4 -0.88 -52.75 -3.93
CA LEU A 4 -1.18 -51.86 -5.05
C LEU A 4 -2.46 -50.97 -4.84
N GLN A 5 -3.21 -51.19 -3.77
CA GLN A 5 -4.39 -50.38 -3.46
C GLN A 5 -4.12 -49.22 -2.51
N GLN A 6 -3.00 -49.18 -1.78
CA GLN A 6 -2.67 -48.11 -0.86
C GLN A 6 -2.02 -46.87 -1.51
N GLU A 7 -1.59 -46.97 -2.78
CA GLU A 7 -0.93 -45.88 -3.48
C GLU A 7 -1.90 -44.94 -4.19
N ARG A 8 -3.21 -45.22 -4.18
CA ARG A 8 -4.24 -44.43 -4.88
C ARG A 8 -4.89 -43.30 -4.07
N GLU A 9 -4.57 -43.12 -2.81
CA GLU A 9 -5.27 -42.12 -1.96
C GLU A 9 -4.39 -40.99 -1.39
N ARG A 10 -3.25 -40.70 -1.96
CA ARG A 10 -2.62 -39.40 -1.73
C ARG A 10 -3.18 -38.38 -2.70
N VAL A 11 -4.46 -38.03 -2.58
CA VAL A 11 -4.98 -36.78 -3.12
C VAL A 11 -4.13 -35.66 -2.51
N PRO A 12 -3.36 -34.91 -3.34
CA PRO A 12 -2.61 -33.77 -2.78
C PRO A 12 -3.60 -32.85 -2.11
N ALA A 13 -3.37 -32.56 -0.82
CA ALA A 13 -4.19 -31.63 -0.07
C ALA A 13 -4.33 -30.34 -0.89
N VAL A 14 -5.53 -30.04 -1.38
CA VAL A 14 -5.82 -28.78 -2.06
C VAL A 14 -5.43 -27.67 -1.08
N PRO A 15 -4.47 -26.81 -1.44
CA PRO A 15 -4.04 -25.77 -0.52
C PRO A 15 -5.28 -24.98 -0.09
N ARG A 16 -5.51 -24.88 1.22
CA ARG A 16 -6.63 -24.12 1.79
C ARG A 16 -6.60 -22.72 1.16
N ARG A 17 -7.57 -22.41 0.31
CA ARG A 17 -7.73 -21.06 -0.22
C ARG A 17 -7.92 -20.13 0.96
N LEU A 18 -7.04 -19.16 1.10
CA LEU A 18 -7.20 -18.09 2.09
C LEU A 18 -8.58 -17.46 1.84
N GLY A 19 -9.41 -17.42 2.86
CA GLY A 19 -10.80 -17.00 2.72
C GLY A 19 -10.93 -15.57 2.17
N PRO A 20 -12.07 -15.24 1.54
CA PRO A 20 -12.33 -13.89 0.99
C PRO A 20 -12.23 -12.79 2.05
N GLY A 21 -12.41 -13.11 3.33
CA GLY A 21 -12.21 -12.17 4.44
C GLY A 21 -10.79 -11.63 4.54
N ILE A 22 -9.76 -12.46 4.29
CA ILE A 22 -8.36 -12.00 4.33
C ILE A 22 -8.06 -11.06 3.15
N ALA A 23 -8.68 -11.31 1.98
CA ALA A 23 -8.55 -10.44 0.81
C ALA A 23 -9.01 -9.00 1.08
N LEU A 24 -9.99 -8.81 1.99
CA LEU A 24 -10.43 -7.49 2.42
C LEU A 24 -9.33 -6.69 3.15
N GLY A 25 -8.28 -7.34 3.64
CA GLY A 25 -7.11 -6.67 4.20
C GLY A 25 -6.50 -5.65 3.25
N ALA A 26 -6.49 -5.94 1.93
CA ALA A 26 -6.02 -5.00 0.91
C ALA A 26 -6.91 -3.76 0.73
N ALA A 27 -8.09 -3.72 1.34
CA ALA A 27 -8.90 -2.51 1.46
C ALA A 27 -8.87 -1.93 2.88
N ALA A 28 -8.90 -2.79 3.89
CA ALA A 28 -8.96 -2.36 5.29
C ALA A 28 -7.72 -1.57 5.72
N GLY A 29 -6.51 -2.02 5.34
CA GLY A 29 -5.26 -1.30 5.60
C GLY A 29 -5.30 0.12 5.04
N PRO A 30 -5.47 0.30 3.72
CA PRO A 30 -5.64 1.60 3.08
C PRO A 30 -6.69 2.50 3.70
N VAL A 31 -7.87 1.96 4.02
CA VAL A 31 -8.96 2.74 4.64
C VAL A 31 -8.58 3.23 6.02
N VAL A 32 -8.06 2.33 6.88
CA VAL A 32 -7.60 2.69 8.24
C VAL A 32 -6.54 3.77 8.18
N PHE A 33 -5.55 3.61 7.31
CA PHE A 33 -4.47 4.58 7.14
C PHE A 33 -4.99 5.93 6.64
N THR A 34 -5.88 5.92 5.63
CA THR A 34 -6.47 7.15 5.09
C THR A 34 -7.28 7.89 6.15
N LEU A 35 -8.11 7.19 6.91
CA LEU A 35 -8.87 7.79 7.99
C LEU A 35 -7.95 8.33 9.10
N ALA A 36 -6.89 7.62 9.42
CA ALA A 36 -5.93 8.07 10.43
C ALA A 36 -5.29 9.41 10.05
N TRP A 37 -4.67 9.55 8.87
CA TRP A 37 -4.04 10.80 8.51
C TRP A 37 -5.04 11.93 8.26
N LEU A 38 -6.27 11.63 7.83
CA LEU A 38 -7.34 12.64 7.74
C LEU A 38 -7.68 13.18 9.15
N VAL A 39 -8.06 12.30 10.08
CA VAL A 39 -8.48 12.72 11.43
C VAL A 39 -7.31 13.37 12.18
N LEU A 40 -6.16 12.73 12.22
CA LEU A 40 -4.99 13.22 12.94
C LEU A 40 -4.46 14.52 12.35
N GLY A 41 -4.58 14.71 11.03
CA GLY A 41 -4.21 15.95 10.37
C GLY A 41 -5.02 17.18 10.81
N PHE A 42 -6.28 16.99 11.23
CA PHE A 42 -7.10 18.07 11.76
C PHE A 42 -6.89 18.35 13.25
N ILE A 43 -6.49 17.33 14.02
CA ILE A 43 -6.31 17.49 15.48
C ILE A 43 -4.88 17.76 15.90
N SER A 44 -3.88 17.47 15.06
CA SER A 44 -2.48 17.72 15.35
C SER A 44 -2.21 19.21 15.41
N ARG A 45 -1.59 19.65 16.51
CA ARG A 45 -1.13 21.04 16.68
C ARG A 45 0.30 21.25 16.20
N GLY A 46 1.07 20.18 16.12
CA GLY A 46 2.47 20.20 15.75
C GLY A 46 3.26 19.06 16.37
N TYR A 47 4.52 19.02 16.04
CA TYR A 47 5.48 18.02 16.53
C TYR A 47 6.87 18.64 16.70
N THR A 48 7.73 17.99 17.46
CA THR A 48 9.14 18.36 17.53
C THR A 48 9.95 17.37 16.70
N ALA A 49 10.77 17.86 15.81
CA ALA A 49 11.72 17.08 15.02
C ALA A 49 13.10 17.72 15.11
N TRP A 50 14.13 16.93 15.36
CA TRP A 50 15.52 17.39 15.51
C TRP A 50 15.66 18.59 16.47
N GLY A 51 14.86 18.60 17.54
CA GLY A 51 14.85 19.66 18.54
C GLY A 51 14.11 20.94 18.16
N VAL A 52 13.50 21.00 16.98
CA VAL A 52 12.74 22.16 16.50
C VAL A 52 11.23 21.84 16.53
N TYR A 53 10.44 22.72 17.14
CA TYR A 53 8.98 22.61 17.09
C TYR A 53 8.45 23.07 15.74
N VAL A 54 7.64 22.22 15.11
CA VAL A 54 6.99 22.45 13.82
C VAL A 54 5.49 22.48 14.02
N PRO A 55 4.81 23.62 13.83
CA PRO A 55 3.34 23.67 13.78
C PRO A 55 2.84 22.81 12.63
N TYR A 56 1.79 22.00 12.86
CA TYR A 56 1.26 21.13 11.83
C TYR A 56 0.19 21.81 10.98
N SER A 57 0.31 21.64 9.66
CA SER A 57 -0.73 22.01 8.70
C SER A 57 -0.82 20.91 7.63
N PRO A 58 -2.00 20.35 7.34
CA PRO A 58 -2.17 19.36 6.27
C PRO A 58 -1.77 19.87 4.89
N ILE A 59 -1.69 21.18 4.70
CA ILE A 59 -1.29 21.81 3.44
C ILE A 59 0.23 21.74 3.27
N HIS A 60 0.97 22.04 4.33
CA HIS A 60 2.41 22.25 4.27
C HIS A 60 3.21 21.03 4.69
N GLN A 61 2.76 20.31 5.74
CA GLN A 61 3.49 19.17 6.30
C GLN A 61 3.01 17.84 5.76
N THR A 62 3.98 16.95 5.60
CA THR A 62 3.78 15.57 5.15
C THR A 62 2.97 14.73 6.17
N VAL A 63 2.40 13.65 5.69
CA VAL A 63 1.71 12.66 6.53
C VAL A 63 2.67 12.04 7.55
N SER A 64 3.94 11.86 7.17
CA SER A 64 4.98 11.34 8.06
C SER A 64 5.21 12.21 9.31
N GLY A 65 4.95 13.53 9.22
CA GLY A 65 5.01 14.43 10.39
C GLY A 65 4.02 14.06 11.49
N LEU A 66 2.89 13.43 11.15
CA LEU A 66 1.92 12.91 12.14
C LEU A 66 2.45 11.72 12.93
N GLY A 67 3.51 11.06 12.44
CA GLY A 67 4.24 10.02 13.15
C GLY A 67 5.17 10.54 14.23
N LEU A 68 5.13 11.85 14.51
CA LEU A 68 5.86 12.52 15.59
C LEU A 68 4.88 13.22 16.55
N GLY A 69 5.35 13.55 17.75
CA GLY A 69 4.56 14.25 18.74
C GLY A 69 3.37 13.44 19.29
N ALA A 70 2.29 14.13 19.67
CA ALA A 70 1.14 13.52 20.35
C ALA A 70 0.34 12.55 19.46
N THR A 71 0.41 12.69 18.16
CA THR A 71 -0.30 11.82 17.19
C THR A 71 0.49 10.56 16.83
N ALA A 72 1.76 10.48 17.19
CA ALA A 72 2.68 9.42 16.81
C ALA A 72 2.17 7.99 17.09
N PRO A 73 1.64 7.63 18.26
CA PRO A 73 1.21 6.26 18.53
C PRO A 73 0.11 5.79 17.55
N PHE A 74 -0.82 6.70 17.24
CA PHE A 74 -1.95 6.40 16.35
C PHE A 74 -1.52 6.35 14.89
N MET A 75 -0.71 7.32 14.46
CA MET A 75 -0.28 7.38 13.07
C MET A 75 0.70 6.26 12.73
N ASN A 76 1.69 6.01 13.59
CA ASN A 76 2.64 4.92 13.38
C ASN A 76 1.93 3.56 13.43
N GLY A 77 0.97 3.38 14.35
CA GLY A 77 0.11 2.20 14.36
C GLY A 77 -0.68 2.03 13.06
N ALA A 78 -1.19 3.12 12.49
CA ALA A 78 -1.91 3.09 11.21
C ALA A 78 -0.99 2.75 10.02
N PHE A 79 0.23 3.26 9.98
CA PHE A 79 1.25 2.89 8.99
C PHE A 79 1.55 1.39 9.04
N ILE A 80 1.79 0.83 10.23
CA ILE A 80 2.09 -0.59 10.43
C ILE A 80 0.88 -1.46 10.06
N ALA A 81 -0.31 -1.07 10.53
CA ALA A 81 -1.55 -1.79 10.21
C ALA A 81 -1.83 -1.79 8.70
N ASN A 82 -1.63 -0.65 8.02
CA ASN A 82 -1.73 -0.57 6.57
C ASN A 82 -0.79 -1.58 5.89
N GLY A 83 0.47 -1.61 6.30
CA GLY A 83 1.45 -2.54 5.75
C GLY A 83 1.02 -4.00 5.90
N ILE A 84 0.74 -4.43 7.13
CA ILE A 84 0.40 -5.83 7.45
C ILE A 84 -0.89 -6.27 6.74
N LEU A 85 -1.96 -5.49 6.87
CA LEU A 85 -3.27 -5.84 6.31
C LEU A 85 -3.23 -5.88 4.78
N THR A 86 -2.57 -4.90 4.16
CA THR A 86 -2.46 -4.83 2.71
C THR A 86 -1.65 -6.01 2.15
N VAL A 87 -0.51 -6.36 2.74
CA VAL A 87 0.28 -7.54 2.34
C VAL A 87 -0.54 -8.82 2.46
N ALA A 88 -1.20 -9.04 3.60
CA ALA A 88 -2.05 -10.21 3.80
C ALA A 88 -3.17 -10.31 2.75
N GLY A 89 -3.81 -9.17 2.47
CA GLY A 89 -4.86 -9.07 1.46
C GLY A 89 -4.35 -9.36 0.05
N ILE A 90 -3.20 -8.81 -0.34
CA ILE A 90 -2.55 -9.07 -1.64
C ILE A 90 -2.25 -10.56 -1.81
N ILE A 91 -1.65 -11.19 -0.81
CA ILE A 91 -1.34 -12.62 -0.83
C ILE A 91 -2.62 -13.44 -1.01
N ALA A 92 -3.70 -13.11 -0.30
CA ALA A 92 -4.97 -13.80 -0.42
C ALA A 92 -5.60 -13.62 -1.81
N ILE A 93 -5.61 -12.40 -2.35
CA ILE A 93 -6.16 -12.08 -3.67
C ILE A 93 -5.45 -12.89 -4.76
N PHE A 94 -4.12 -12.79 -4.85
CA PHE A 94 -3.39 -13.43 -5.93
C PHE A 94 -3.35 -14.96 -5.83
N ASN A 95 -3.40 -15.52 -4.62
CA ASN A 95 -3.60 -16.96 -4.44
C ASN A 95 -5.02 -17.40 -4.80
N GLY A 96 -5.98 -16.51 -4.72
CA GLY A 96 -7.38 -16.74 -5.11
C GLY A 96 -7.65 -16.63 -6.62
N ILE A 97 -6.65 -16.28 -7.47
CA ILE A 97 -6.78 -16.23 -8.94
C ILE A 97 -6.15 -17.48 -9.57
N PRO A 98 -6.95 -18.54 -9.86
CA PRO A 98 -6.40 -19.82 -10.33
C PRO A 98 -5.68 -19.73 -11.67
N ALA A 99 -6.16 -18.86 -12.56
CA ALA A 99 -5.63 -18.66 -13.90
C ALA A 99 -4.22 -18.04 -13.95
N LEU A 100 -3.68 -17.57 -12.81
CA LEU A 100 -2.33 -17.04 -12.73
C LEU A 100 -1.31 -18.17 -12.56
N GLY A 101 -0.36 -18.24 -13.50
CA GLY A 101 0.82 -19.08 -13.34
C GLY A 101 1.68 -18.68 -12.14
N HIS A 102 2.43 -19.61 -11.60
CA HIS A 102 3.22 -19.44 -10.37
C HIS A 102 4.12 -18.17 -10.40
N ARG A 103 4.92 -18.01 -11.48
CA ARG A 103 5.82 -16.84 -11.62
C ARG A 103 5.06 -15.51 -11.63
N ALA A 104 4.02 -15.41 -12.44
CA ALA A 104 3.21 -14.19 -12.54
C ALA A 104 2.55 -13.83 -11.21
N ARG A 105 2.04 -14.83 -10.49
CA ARG A 105 1.46 -14.67 -9.15
C ARG A 105 2.44 -14.04 -8.17
N TRP A 106 3.62 -14.66 -8.01
CA TRP A 106 4.62 -14.18 -7.06
C TRP A 106 5.22 -12.83 -7.46
N THR A 107 5.36 -12.55 -8.76
CA THR A 107 5.76 -11.22 -9.25
C THR A 107 4.75 -10.16 -8.82
N CYS A 108 3.44 -10.40 -9.02
CA CYS A 108 2.41 -9.46 -8.59
C CYS A 108 2.37 -9.29 -7.06
N ILE A 109 2.47 -10.40 -6.31
CA ILE A 109 2.53 -10.34 -4.84
C ILE A 109 3.73 -9.51 -4.39
N ALA A 110 4.92 -9.80 -4.90
CA ALA A 110 6.13 -9.09 -4.50
C ALA A 110 6.02 -7.59 -4.80
N LEU A 111 5.71 -7.22 -6.04
CA LEU A 111 5.67 -5.83 -6.46
C LEU A 111 4.61 -5.00 -5.72
N LEU A 112 3.41 -5.55 -5.50
CA LEU A 112 2.36 -4.82 -4.80
C LEU A 112 2.53 -4.85 -3.27
N SER A 113 3.29 -5.80 -2.73
CA SER A 113 3.60 -5.82 -1.29
C SER A 113 4.70 -4.83 -0.90
N MET A 114 5.61 -4.47 -1.82
CA MET A 114 6.70 -3.54 -1.52
C MET A 114 6.21 -2.19 -0.96
N PRO A 115 5.23 -1.50 -1.57
CA PRO A 115 4.71 -0.24 -1.03
C PRO A 115 4.09 -0.39 0.37
N ALA A 116 3.39 -1.50 0.60
CA ALA A 116 2.79 -1.79 1.90
C ALA A 116 3.87 -2.07 2.98
N LEU A 117 4.95 -2.77 2.61
CA LEU A 117 6.12 -2.94 3.48
C LEU A 117 6.81 -1.61 3.75
N GLY A 118 6.93 -0.74 2.74
CA GLY A 118 7.42 0.63 2.90
C GLY A 118 6.62 1.41 3.94
N SER A 119 5.30 1.35 3.85
CA SER A 119 4.41 1.95 4.85
C SER A 119 4.70 1.41 6.27
N ALA A 120 4.85 0.09 6.45
CA ALA A 120 5.16 -0.47 7.77
C ALA A 120 6.53 0.01 8.30
N ILE A 121 7.52 0.12 7.42
CA ILE A 121 8.86 0.65 7.76
C ILE A 121 8.74 2.11 8.23
N ASP A 122 7.95 2.94 7.54
CA ASP A 122 7.74 4.35 7.91
C ASP A 122 7.00 4.50 9.24
N GLY A 123 6.18 3.52 9.63
CA GLY A 123 5.56 3.46 10.96
C GLY A 123 6.50 3.01 12.07
N ILE A 124 7.53 2.22 11.76
CA ILE A 124 8.55 1.78 12.72
C ILE A 124 9.66 2.84 12.87
N PHE A 125 10.09 3.40 11.75
CA PHE A 125 11.15 4.38 11.65
C PHE A 125 10.55 5.73 11.25
N THR A 126 10.47 6.63 12.20
CA THR A 126 9.92 7.98 11.99
C THR A 126 10.86 8.86 11.17
N LEU A 127 10.42 10.06 10.82
CA LEU A 127 11.22 11.07 10.10
C LEU A 127 12.60 11.31 10.70
N GLU A 128 12.76 11.19 12.02
CA GLU A 128 14.05 11.37 12.69
C GLU A 128 15.03 10.24 12.39
N SER A 129 14.54 9.08 11.99
CA SER A 129 15.33 7.93 11.51
C SER A 129 15.55 8.03 10.00
N PHE A 130 16.29 9.04 9.55
CA PHE A 130 16.37 9.47 8.14
C PHE A 130 16.56 8.33 7.12
N LEU A 131 17.60 7.48 7.28
CA LEU A 131 17.90 6.44 6.29
C LEU A 131 16.79 5.37 6.18
N PRO A 132 16.34 4.71 7.27
CA PRO A 132 15.31 3.70 7.16
C PRO A 132 13.95 4.29 6.75
N HIS A 133 13.60 5.50 7.18
CA HIS A 133 12.39 6.18 6.73
C HIS A 133 12.42 6.47 5.23
N THR A 134 13.54 7.01 4.72
CA THR A 134 13.72 7.25 3.28
C THR A 134 13.66 5.93 2.49
N ALA A 135 14.20 4.83 3.02
CA ALA A 135 14.10 3.52 2.38
C ALA A 135 12.64 3.02 2.35
N GLY A 136 11.87 3.24 3.43
CA GLY A 136 10.44 2.93 3.45
C GLY A 136 9.69 3.69 2.36
N PHE A 137 9.89 4.99 2.28
CA PHE A 137 9.28 5.81 1.22
C PHE A 137 9.73 5.40 -0.20
N ALA A 138 10.99 5.02 -0.39
CA ALA A 138 11.48 4.51 -1.69
C ALA A 138 10.74 3.22 -2.09
N LEU A 139 10.41 2.34 -1.13
CA LEU A 139 9.57 1.17 -1.41
C LEU A 139 8.15 1.57 -1.81
N VAL A 140 7.58 2.64 -1.26
CA VAL A 140 6.26 3.15 -1.70
C VAL A 140 6.28 3.53 -3.17
N LEU A 141 7.37 4.10 -3.68
CA LEU A 141 7.50 4.48 -5.10
C LEU A 141 7.58 3.28 -6.05
N THR A 142 7.86 2.07 -5.55
CA THR A 142 7.78 0.85 -6.37
C THR A 142 6.35 0.55 -6.85
N THR A 143 5.35 1.28 -6.35
CA THR A 143 3.97 1.26 -6.87
C THR A 143 3.94 1.56 -8.36
N ILE A 144 4.79 2.47 -8.86
CA ILE A 144 4.82 2.87 -10.26
C ILE A 144 5.07 1.65 -11.17
N PRO A 145 6.22 0.96 -11.10
CA PRO A 145 6.42 -0.26 -11.89
C PRO A 145 5.49 -1.40 -11.45
N GLY A 146 5.11 -1.46 -10.19
CA GLY A 146 4.20 -2.47 -9.64
C GLY A 146 2.83 -2.45 -10.32
N PHE A 147 2.24 -1.28 -10.49
CA PHE A 147 0.95 -1.12 -11.20
C PHE A 147 1.07 -1.47 -12.68
N ALA A 148 2.12 -0.99 -13.36
CA ALA A 148 2.33 -1.32 -14.75
C ALA A 148 2.45 -2.83 -14.97
N VAL A 149 3.37 -3.50 -14.28
CA VAL A 149 3.62 -4.94 -14.44
C VAL A 149 2.41 -5.76 -14.05
N THR A 150 1.81 -5.49 -12.88
CA THR A 150 0.60 -6.21 -12.45
C THR A 150 -0.55 -5.97 -13.41
N GLY A 151 -0.73 -4.75 -13.90
CA GLY A 151 -1.73 -4.41 -14.89
C GLY A 151 -1.55 -5.20 -16.19
N PHE A 152 -0.33 -5.31 -16.72
CA PHE A 152 -0.03 -6.14 -17.90
C PHE A 152 -0.32 -7.63 -17.68
N VAL A 153 0.00 -8.15 -16.49
CA VAL A 153 -0.29 -9.54 -16.12
C VAL A 153 -1.81 -9.77 -16.07
N LEU A 154 -2.53 -8.94 -15.34
CA LEU A 154 -3.99 -9.07 -15.18
C LEU A 154 -4.74 -8.84 -16.48
N ARG A 155 -4.28 -7.93 -17.34
CA ARG A 155 -4.91 -7.66 -18.65
C ARG A 155 -4.96 -8.88 -19.56
N ARG A 156 -4.07 -9.86 -19.38
CA ARG A 156 -4.06 -11.12 -20.15
C ARG A 156 -5.19 -12.08 -19.75
N LEU A 157 -5.78 -11.88 -18.58
CA LEU A 157 -6.90 -12.66 -18.09
C LEU A 157 -8.22 -11.99 -18.52
N PRO A 158 -9.11 -12.67 -19.26
CA PRO A 158 -10.35 -12.06 -19.76
C PRO A 158 -11.16 -11.35 -18.68
N GLU A 159 -11.33 -12.01 -17.53
CA GLU A 159 -12.08 -11.49 -16.39
C GLU A 159 -11.43 -10.25 -15.76
N TRP A 160 -10.10 -10.13 -15.79
CA TRP A 160 -9.34 -9.04 -15.18
C TRP A 160 -8.89 -7.97 -16.18
N LYS A 161 -9.18 -8.14 -17.47
CA LYS A 161 -8.72 -7.28 -18.56
C LYS A 161 -9.00 -5.81 -18.31
N ARG A 162 -10.23 -5.46 -17.90
CA ARG A 162 -10.62 -4.07 -17.63
C ARG A 162 -9.85 -3.49 -16.47
N PHE A 163 -9.77 -4.22 -15.35
CA PHE A 163 -9.02 -3.76 -14.18
C PHE A 163 -7.53 -3.61 -14.48
N GLY A 164 -6.92 -4.60 -15.17
CA GLY A 164 -5.52 -4.52 -15.58
C GLY A 164 -5.24 -3.32 -16.50
N THR A 165 -6.15 -2.98 -17.41
CA THR A 165 -5.99 -1.77 -18.25
C THR A 165 -6.01 -0.49 -17.42
N TRP A 166 -6.90 -0.38 -16.45
CA TRP A 166 -6.94 0.77 -15.55
C TRP A 166 -5.69 0.87 -14.67
N LEU A 167 -5.19 -0.27 -14.20
CA LEU A 167 -3.97 -0.30 -13.39
C LEU A 167 -2.73 0.13 -14.19
N ILE A 168 -2.65 -0.22 -15.49
CA ILE A 168 -1.60 0.29 -16.38
C ILE A 168 -1.70 1.82 -16.49
N ALA A 169 -2.92 2.36 -16.63
CA ALA A 169 -3.12 3.81 -16.71
C ALA A 169 -2.83 4.53 -15.38
N ALA A 170 -3.01 3.85 -14.26
CA ALA A 170 -2.64 4.36 -12.93
C ALA A 170 -1.13 4.60 -12.79
N SER A 171 -0.30 3.72 -13.35
CA SER A 171 1.16 3.84 -13.23
C SER A 171 1.72 5.21 -13.65
N PRO A 172 1.43 5.76 -14.84
CA PRO A 172 1.88 7.12 -15.19
C PRO A 172 1.21 8.20 -14.33
N LEU A 173 -0.02 8.02 -13.87
CA LEU A 173 -0.65 8.95 -12.95
C LEU A 173 0.10 8.99 -11.61
N THR A 174 0.42 7.83 -11.02
CA THR A 174 1.23 7.73 -9.82
C THR A 174 2.60 8.41 -10.01
N LEU A 175 3.25 8.21 -11.19
CA LEU A 175 4.51 8.88 -11.51
C LEU A 175 4.36 10.40 -11.53
N VAL A 176 3.32 10.93 -12.19
CA VAL A 176 3.06 12.38 -12.25
C VAL A 176 2.85 12.94 -10.85
N LEU A 177 2.06 12.25 -10.00
CA LEU A 177 1.82 12.69 -8.62
C LEU A 177 3.11 12.61 -7.77
N ALA A 178 3.95 11.60 -7.97
CA ALA A 178 5.25 11.51 -7.30
C ALA A 178 6.18 12.66 -7.71
N VAL A 179 6.26 12.96 -9.02
CA VAL A 179 7.05 14.10 -9.52
C VAL A 179 6.51 15.40 -8.94
N LEU A 180 5.19 15.58 -8.89
CA LEU A 180 4.56 16.76 -8.31
C LEU A 180 4.90 16.90 -6.82
N PHE A 181 4.85 15.80 -6.06
CA PHE A 181 5.28 15.81 -4.66
C PHE A 181 6.73 16.24 -4.52
N PHE A 182 7.66 15.63 -5.24
CA PHE A 182 9.08 16.00 -5.16
C PHE A 182 9.37 17.42 -5.64
N ALA A 183 8.63 17.92 -6.61
CA ALA A 183 8.76 19.31 -7.07
C ALA A 183 8.30 20.34 -6.03
N THR A 184 7.38 19.94 -5.14
CA THR A 184 6.83 20.82 -4.09
C THR A 184 7.46 20.56 -2.72
N PHE A 185 8.14 19.44 -2.54
CA PHE A 185 8.84 19.10 -1.30
C PHE A 185 10.21 19.75 -1.25
N ASN A 186 10.40 20.62 -0.26
CA ASN A 186 11.70 21.23 0.02
C ASN A 186 12.04 20.97 1.49
N PRO A 187 13.05 20.15 1.78
CA PRO A 187 13.42 19.83 3.16
C PRO A 187 13.87 21.06 3.99
N THR A 188 14.39 22.10 3.36
CA THR A 188 14.80 23.33 4.05
C THR A 188 13.63 24.17 4.57
N ILE A 189 12.45 24.01 3.96
CA ILE A 189 11.23 24.70 4.35
C ILE A 189 10.16 23.75 4.91
N ALA A 190 10.47 22.45 5.01
CA ALA A 190 9.50 21.43 5.44
C ALA A 190 8.97 21.69 6.88
N GLY A 191 9.71 22.40 7.71
CA GLY A 191 9.28 22.84 9.04
C GLY A 191 8.56 24.18 9.06
N THR A 192 8.46 24.88 7.92
CA THR A 192 7.78 26.18 7.81
C THR A 192 6.34 26.01 7.35
N GLN A 193 5.53 27.07 7.55
CA GLN A 193 4.15 27.12 7.04
C GLN A 193 4.14 27.63 5.58
N SER A 194 4.95 27.03 4.71
CA SER A 194 5.08 27.41 3.29
C SER A 194 5.09 26.20 2.38
N GLY A 195 4.71 26.43 1.11
CA GLY A 195 4.61 25.35 0.11
C GLY A 195 3.33 24.53 0.24
N ILE A 196 3.22 23.50 -0.59
CA ILE A 196 2.03 22.62 -0.69
C ILE A 196 2.39 21.12 -0.62
N ALA A 197 3.55 20.78 -0.11
CA ALA A 197 4.05 19.41 -0.08
C ALA A 197 3.11 18.44 0.65
N GLY A 198 2.43 18.92 1.69
CA GLY A 198 1.44 18.12 2.40
C GLY A 198 0.24 17.72 1.54
N ILE A 199 -0.23 18.63 0.67
CA ILE A 199 -1.34 18.31 -0.26
C ILE A 199 -0.87 17.33 -1.33
N THR A 200 0.26 17.59 -1.95
CA THR A 200 0.76 16.78 -3.07
C THR A 200 1.12 15.36 -2.63
N GLU A 201 1.67 15.20 -1.42
CA GLU A 201 1.88 13.86 -0.84
C GLU A 201 0.55 13.15 -0.59
N ARG A 202 -0.46 13.83 -0.04
CA ARG A 202 -1.77 13.22 0.22
C ARG A 202 -2.47 12.79 -1.05
N LEU A 203 -2.35 13.54 -2.12
CA LEU A 203 -2.90 13.15 -3.43
C LEU A 203 -2.22 11.89 -3.94
N LEU A 204 -0.89 11.81 -3.86
CA LEU A 204 -0.12 10.62 -4.24
C LEU A 204 -0.53 9.40 -3.40
N ILE A 205 -0.55 9.55 -2.09
CA ILE A 205 -0.89 8.46 -1.18
C ILE A 205 -2.33 8.00 -1.40
N PHE A 206 -3.28 8.92 -1.50
CA PHE A 206 -4.70 8.61 -1.70
C PHE A 206 -4.93 7.84 -3.01
N GLU A 207 -4.28 8.26 -4.09
CA GLU A 207 -4.33 7.56 -5.38
C GLU A 207 -3.85 6.12 -5.24
N ILE A 208 -2.69 5.90 -4.64
CA ILE A 208 -2.13 4.57 -4.41
C ILE A 208 -3.10 3.71 -3.57
N GLN A 209 -3.59 4.23 -2.46
CA GLN A 209 -4.50 3.51 -1.57
C GLN A 209 -5.83 3.15 -2.25
N ALA A 210 -6.36 4.03 -3.09
CA ALA A 210 -7.59 3.80 -3.83
C ALA A 210 -7.48 2.57 -4.76
N TRP A 211 -6.32 2.32 -5.37
CA TRP A 211 -6.12 1.16 -6.22
C TRP A 211 -6.07 -0.16 -5.44
N TYR A 212 -5.55 -0.17 -4.23
CA TYR A 212 -5.62 -1.37 -3.37
C TYR A 212 -7.06 -1.68 -2.94
N VAL A 213 -7.83 -0.65 -2.59
CA VAL A 213 -9.27 -0.80 -2.31
C VAL A 213 -10.01 -1.33 -3.55
N ALA A 214 -9.74 -0.77 -4.73
CA ALA A 214 -10.35 -1.21 -5.99
C ALA A 214 -9.97 -2.65 -6.35
N LEU A 215 -8.74 -3.09 -6.06
CA LEU A 215 -8.28 -4.46 -6.25
C LEU A 215 -9.07 -5.42 -5.36
N ALA A 216 -9.14 -5.14 -4.05
CA ALA A 216 -9.90 -5.95 -3.10
C ALA A 216 -11.39 -6.03 -3.46
N TRP A 217 -12.00 -4.90 -3.79
CA TRP A 217 -13.38 -4.83 -4.25
C TRP A 217 -13.64 -5.64 -5.51
N THR A 218 -12.75 -5.54 -6.49
CA THR A 218 -12.87 -6.29 -7.74
C THR A 218 -12.78 -7.78 -7.50
N PHE A 219 -11.88 -8.21 -6.62
CA PHE A 219 -11.72 -9.61 -6.24
C PHE A 219 -12.95 -10.15 -5.52
N THR A 220 -13.43 -9.47 -4.47
CA THR A 220 -14.56 -9.94 -3.65
C THR A 220 -15.86 -10.01 -4.45
N ARG A 221 -16.12 -9.05 -5.33
CA ARG A 221 -17.27 -9.11 -6.24
C ARG A 221 -17.27 -10.33 -7.17
N ARG A 222 -16.10 -10.82 -7.53
CA ARG A 222 -15.97 -12.01 -8.41
C ARG A 222 -16.02 -13.31 -7.64
N ALA A 223 -15.50 -13.33 -6.41
CA ALA A 223 -15.56 -14.49 -5.54
C ALA A 223 -17.00 -14.85 -5.12
N ASN A 224 -17.91 -13.86 -5.17
CA ASN A 224 -19.33 -14.02 -4.81
C ASN A 224 -20.24 -14.31 -6.00
N ARG A 225 -19.71 -14.45 -7.22
CA ARG A 225 -20.43 -14.87 -8.43
C ARG A 225 -20.19 -16.33 -8.77
#